data_7dde184a977c9f360eafc6dc9f4d827c
#
_entry.id   7dde184a977c9f360eafc6dc9f4d827c
#
_cell.length_a   1.000
_cell.length_b   1.000
_cell.length_c   1.000
_cell.angle_alpha   90.00
_cell.angle_beta   90.00
_cell.angle_gamma   90.00
#
_symmetry.space_group_name_H-M   'P 1'
#
loop_
_entity.id
_entity.type
_entity.pdbx_description
1 polymer ?
#
loop_
_entity_poly.entity_id
_entity_poly.type
_entity_poly.pdbx_seq_one_letter_code
_entity_poly.pdbx_strand_id
1 'polypeptide(L)'
;RLVFPEMTEENRKNLAKDVKKKGEETGDWKQVRYFWTKAYKPRKLRGQTVFEPVEPSASKGTEKMLAELDKAKSQPLPRVLVALSIRHVGPTAARALAEKFLTMDALRAASVEELSAVEGVGEEIGRSLRDWFTVDWHLEVLEAWARAGVRMADEAPEPASDVLAGLTIVVSGAMPGYDREGAKEAITSRGGKAAGSVSKKT
;
A
#
# COMPACT_ATOMS: atom_id res chain seq x y z
N ARG A 1 -11.58 10.34 -3.92
CA ARG A 1 -10.46 10.21 -4.88
C ARG A 1 -9.52 11.39 -4.65
N LEU A 2 -8.35 11.16 -4.06
CA LEU A 2 -7.27 12.13 -4.07
C LEU A 2 -6.69 12.12 -5.50
N VAL A 3 -7.10 13.08 -6.31
CA VAL A 3 -6.51 13.30 -7.62
C VAL A 3 -5.38 14.29 -7.42
N PHE A 4 -4.15 13.92 -7.83
CA PHE A 4 -3.03 14.84 -7.84
C PHE A 4 -3.34 15.98 -8.84
N PRO A 5 -3.46 17.24 -8.39
CA PRO A 5 -3.90 18.31 -9.26
C PRO A 5 -2.81 18.66 -10.28
N GLU A 6 -3.19 18.77 -11.53
CA GLU A 6 -2.30 19.23 -12.59
C GLU A 6 -1.90 20.69 -12.40
N MET A 7 -0.65 20.99 -12.74
CA MET A 7 -0.15 22.36 -12.73
C MET A 7 -0.61 23.11 -14.00
N THR A 8 -1.86 23.57 -13.97
CA THR A 8 -2.40 24.43 -15.03
C THR A 8 -1.81 25.84 -14.96
N GLU A 9 -1.95 26.62 -16.05
CA GLU A 9 -1.52 28.03 -16.06
C GLU A 9 -2.27 28.89 -15.02
N GLU A 10 -3.53 28.57 -14.80
CA GLU A 10 -4.35 29.22 -13.78
C GLU A 10 -3.87 28.89 -12.37
N ASN A 11 -3.60 27.62 -12.09
CA ASN A 11 -3.04 27.16 -10.81
C ASN A 11 -1.67 27.81 -10.55
N ARG A 12 -0.83 27.94 -11.59
CA ARG A 12 0.44 28.66 -11.51
C ARG A 12 0.27 30.13 -11.15
N LYS A 13 -0.68 30.82 -11.79
CA LYS A 13 -1.02 32.23 -11.47
C LYS A 13 -1.55 32.37 -10.05
N ASN A 14 -2.33 31.42 -9.57
CA ASN A 14 -2.87 31.42 -8.21
C ASN A 14 -1.79 31.15 -7.15
N LEU A 15 -0.88 30.22 -7.40
CA LEU A 15 0.31 30.01 -6.55
C LEU A 15 1.18 31.28 -6.47
N ALA A 16 1.27 32.02 -7.56
CA ALA A 16 1.97 33.28 -7.63
C ALA A 16 1.31 34.40 -6.80
N LYS A 17 -0.03 34.45 -6.80
CA LYS A 17 -0.81 35.44 -6.05
C LYS A 17 -0.83 35.20 -4.54
N ASP A 18 -0.61 34.00 -4.08
CA ASP A 18 -0.63 33.61 -2.65
C ASP A 18 0.42 34.33 -1.81
N VAL A 19 1.44 34.90 -2.44
CA VAL A 19 2.44 35.74 -1.77
C VAL A 19 1.85 37.06 -1.26
N LYS A 20 0.71 37.52 -1.80
CA LYS A 20 0.14 38.85 -1.53
C LYS A 20 -1.21 38.90 -0.82
N LYS A 21 -1.98 37.81 -0.78
CA LYS A 21 -3.31 37.80 -0.14
C LYS A 21 -3.63 36.43 0.45
N LYS A 22 -4.02 36.39 1.73
CA LYS A 22 -4.90 35.36 2.27
C LYS A 22 -6.28 35.59 1.64
N GLY A 23 -6.49 35.16 0.41
CA GLY A 23 -7.75 35.23 -0.31
C GLY A 23 -8.58 33.99 -0.09
N GLU A 24 -9.88 34.10 -0.30
CA GLU A 24 -10.84 33.00 -0.25
C GLU A 24 -10.40 31.86 -1.16
N GLU A 25 -10.13 30.73 -0.55
CA GLU A 25 -9.71 29.51 -1.25
C GLU A 25 -10.97 28.82 -1.78
N THR A 26 -11.19 28.87 -3.09
CA THR A 26 -12.28 28.17 -3.77
C THR A 26 -11.77 27.03 -4.63
N GLY A 27 -12.53 25.92 -4.71
CA GLY A 27 -12.24 24.79 -5.59
C GLY A 27 -10.96 24.02 -5.25
N ASP A 28 -10.22 23.60 -6.28
CA ASP A 28 -9.03 22.74 -6.17
C ASP A 28 -7.79 23.41 -5.58
N TRP A 29 -7.89 24.72 -5.27
CA TRP A 29 -6.76 25.52 -4.80
C TRP A 29 -6.10 24.97 -3.52
N LYS A 30 -6.89 24.46 -2.56
CA LYS A 30 -6.35 23.84 -1.33
C LYS A 30 -5.50 22.62 -1.63
N GLN A 31 -5.90 21.82 -2.61
CA GLN A 31 -5.17 20.65 -3.05
C GLN A 31 -3.88 21.05 -3.75
N VAL A 32 -3.92 22.04 -4.62
CA VAL A 32 -2.71 22.55 -5.31
C VAL A 32 -1.67 23.02 -4.31
N ARG A 33 -2.07 23.81 -3.28
CA ARG A 33 -1.15 24.29 -2.24
C ARG A 33 -0.56 23.17 -1.38
N TYR A 34 -1.28 22.11 -1.19
CA TYR A 34 -0.78 20.95 -0.42
C TYR A 34 0.30 20.18 -1.18
N PHE A 35 0.08 19.98 -2.46
CA PHE A 35 0.93 19.10 -3.29
C PHE A 35 2.12 19.81 -3.95
N TRP A 36 2.01 21.13 -4.20
CA TRP A 36 3.01 21.89 -4.95
C TRP A 36 3.77 22.89 -4.08
N THR A 37 5.03 23.13 -4.45
CA THR A 37 5.83 24.19 -3.84
C THR A 37 5.37 25.54 -4.34
N LYS A 38 5.72 26.61 -3.57
CA LYS A 38 5.43 27.99 -3.99
C LYS A 38 6.20 28.34 -5.27
N ALA A 39 5.55 29.11 -6.13
CA ALA A 39 6.15 29.62 -7.37
C ALA A 39 7.19 30.73 -7.15
N TYR A 40 7.57 31.03 -5.92
CA TYR A 40 8.53 32.08 -5.57
C TYR A 40 9.51 31.65 -4.49
N LYS A 41 10.78 32.07 -4.66
CA LYS A 41 11.80 31.99 -3.59
C LYS A 41 12.14 33.39 -3.10
N PRO A 42 12.19 33.63 -1.77
CA PRO A 42 12.68 34.88 -1.24
C PRO A 42 14.20 34.97 -1.43
N ARG A 43 14.68 36.08 -1.96
CA ARG A 43 16.10 36.43 -2.08
C ARG A 43 16.36 37.78 -1.43
N LYS A 44 17.39 37.88 -0.61
CA LYS A 44 17.84 39.18 -0.06
C LYS A 44 18.72 39.89 -1.06
N LEU A 45 18.29 41.07 -1.52
CA LEU A 45 19.05 41.96 -2.37
C LEU A 45 19.18 43.32 -1.66
N ARG A 46 20.38 43.75 -1.35
CA ARG A 46 20.66 45.06 -0.70
C ARG A 46 19.77 45.34 0.54
N GLY A 47 19.58 44.33 1.40
CA GLY A 47 18.76 44.44 2.62
C GLY A 47 17.23 44.32 2.43
N GLN A 48 16.75 44.28 1.19
CA GLN A 48 15.32 44.04 0.87
C GLN A 48 15.08 42.60 0.46
N THR A 49 13.93 42.06 0.84
CA THR A 49 13.51 40.72 0.38
C THR A 49 12.77 40.85 -0.95
N VAL A 50 13.36 40.35 -2.00
CA VAL A 50 12.77 40.27 -3.32
C VAL A 50 12.30 38.83 -3.56
N PHE A 51 11.14 38.64 -4.17
CA PHE A 51 10.61 37.32 -4.50
C PHE A 51 10.88 37.02 -5.98
N GLU A 52 11.77 36.05 -6.22
CA GLU A 52 12.10 35.60 -7.58
C GLU A 52 11.10 34.52 -7.99
N PRO A 53 10.52 34.57 -9.21
CA PRO A 53 9.67 33.50 -9.72
C PRO A 53 10.50 32.22 -9.92
N VAL A 54 9.93 31.10 -9.47
CA VAL A 54 10.52 29.75 -9.68
C VAL A 54 9.45 28.82 -10.22
N GLU A 55 9.86 27.83 -10.97
CA GLU A 55 8.94 26.79 -11.43
C GLU A 55 8.44 25.98 -10.22
N PRO A 56 7.11 25.85 -10.05
CA PRO A 56 6.55 25.03 -9.00
C PRO A 56 6.93 23.56 -9.20
N SER A 57 7.34 22.88 -8.14
CA SER A 57 7.62 21.46 -8.13
C SER A 57 6.77 20.76 -7.08
N ALA A 58 6.70 19.43 -7.13
CA ALA A 58 6.06 18.68 -6.06
C ALA A 58 6.71 19.00 -4.70
N SER A 59 5.92 19.13 -3.65
CA SER A 59 6.46 19.32 -2.31
C SER A 59 7.18 18.04 -1.84
N LYS A 60 8.15 18.15 -0.93
CA LYS A 60 8.84 16.97 -0.35
C LYS A 60 7.86 15.98 0.27
N GLY A 61 6.76 16.46 0.86
CA GLY A 61 5.69 15.60 1.38
C GLY A 61 4.98 14.83 0.29
N THR A 62 4.74 15.48 -0.84
CA THR A 62 4.13 14.85 -2.03
C THR A 62 5.06 13.82 -2.65
N GLU A 63 6.34 14.14 -2.84
CA GLU A 63 7.33 13.19 -3.36
C GLU A 63 7.40 11.93 -2.49
N LYS A 64 7.45 12.12 -1.17
CA LYS A 64 7.43 10.99 -0.23
C LYS A 64 6.14 10.18 -0.32
N MET A 65 4.99 10.85 -0.38
CA MET A 65 3.68 10.18 -0.53
C MET A 65 3.60 9.36 -1.82
N LEU A 66 4.06 9.91 -2.94
CA LEU A 66 4.08 9.20 -4.22
C LEU A 66 5.01 7.98 -4.17
N ALA A 67 6.19 8.13 -3.57
CA ALA A 67 7.12 7.02 -3.38
C ALA A 67 6.53 5.90 -2.50
N GLU A 68 5.82 6.24 -1.43
CA GLU A 68 5.14 5.25 -0.59
C GLU A 68 3.95 4.59 -1.31
N LEU A 69 3.22 5.32 -2.14
CA LEU A 69 2.16 4.75 -2.99
C LEU A 69 2.74 3.77 -4.01
N ASP A 70 3.87 4.07 -4.63
CA ASP A 70 4.53 3.15 -5.55
C ASP A 70 5.00 1.87 -4.84
N LYS A 71 5.56 1.97 -3.64
CA LYS A 71 5.87 0.80 -2.81
C LYS A 71 4.63 0.00 -2.43
N ALA A 72 3.50 0.68 -2.16
CA ALA A 72 2.25 0.01 -1.83
C ALA A 72 1.71 -0.85 -2.97
N LYS A 73 2.01 -0.51 -4.23
CA LYS A 73 1.60 -1.30 -5.39
C LYS A 73 2.25 -2.69 -5.45
N SER A 74 3.47 -2.83 -4.92
CA SER A 74 4.21 -4.10 -4.91
C SER A 74 3.93 -4.96 -3.67
N GLN A 75 3.01 -4.54 -2.79
CA GLN A 75 2.66 -5.34 -1.62
C GLN A 75 2.01 -6.67 -2.02
N PRO A 76 2.23 -7.75 -1.23
CA PRO A 76 1.66 -9.06 -1.51
C PRO A 76 0.13 -9.07 -1.37
N LEU A 77 -0.51 -10.04 -2.02
CA LEU A 77 -1.97 -10.18 -2.11
C LEU A 77 -2.71 -10.11 -0.76
N PRO A 78 -2.21 -10.68 0.36
CA PRO A 78 -2.85 -10.53 1.66
C PRO A 78 -2.98 -9.07 2.10
N ARG A 79 -1.99 -8.24 1.81
CA ARG A 79 -2.03 -6.79 2.12
C ARG A 79 -3.07 -6.06 1.29
N VAL A 80 -3.20 -6.44 0.02
CA VAL A 80 -4.23 -5.89 -0.89
C VAL A 80 -5.62 -6.26 -0.39
N LEU A 81 -5.85 -7.52 0.01
CA LEU A 81 -7.13 -7.98 0.58
C LEU A 81 -7.51 -7.20 1.85
N VAL A 82 -6.57 -6.98 2.76
CA VAL A 82 -6.82 -6.17 3.96
C VAL A 82 -7.15 -4.72 3.60
N ALA A 83 -6.46 -4.14 2.61
CA ALA A 83 -6.69 -2.77 2.16
C ALA A 83 -8.07 -2.55 1.52
N LEU A 84 -8.69 -3.60 0.95
CA LEU A 84 -10.07 -3.57 0.44
C LEU A 84 -11.12 -3.43 1.54
N SER A 85 -10.74 -3.60 2.81
CA SER A 85 -11.61 -3.46 3.98
C SER A 85 -12.88 -4.33 3.90
N ILE A 86 -12.74 -5.54 3.37
CA ILE A 86 -13.85 -6.50 3.27
C ILE A 86 -14.22 -6.94 4.69
N ARG A 87 -15.51 -6.89 5.00
CA ARG A 87 -16.00 -7.24 6.32
C ARG A 87 -15.56 -8.65 6.73
N HIS A 88 -15.09 -8.81 7.96
CA HIS A 88 -14.56 -10.05 8.55
C HIS A 88 -13.24 -10.57 7.92
N VAL A 89 -12.73 -9.99 6.84
CA VAL A 89 -11.45 -10.37 6.24
C VAL A 89 -10.33 -9.61 6.93
N GLY A 90 -9.85 -10.14 8.04
CA GLY A 90 -8.66 -9.62 8.74
C GLY A 90 -7.35 -10.20 8.19
N PRO A 91 -6.20 -9.78 8.76
CA PRO A 91 -4.87 -10.21 8.27
C PRO A 91 -4.68 -11.73 8.21
N THR A 92 -5.22 -12.47 9.17
CA THR A 92 -5.12 -13.94 9.22
C THR A 92 -5.90 -14.59 8.09
N ALA A 93 -7.18 -14.21 7.92
CA ALA A 93 -8.02 -14.74 6.84
C ALA A 93 -7.48 -14.33 5.46
N ALA A 94 -7.02 -13.08 5.31
CA ALA A 94 -6.44 -12.58 4.06
C ALA A 94 -5.19 -13.38 3.66
N ARG A 95 -4.34 -13.77 4.63
CA ARG A 95 -3.16 -14.60 4.37
C ARG A 95 -3.57 -16.00 3.92
N ALA A 96 -4.44 -16.68 4.65
CA ALA A 96 -4.89 -18.03 4.31
C ALA A 96 -5.57 -18.09 2.92
N LEU A 97 -6.40 -17.07 2.60
CA LEU A 97 -7.01 -16.93 1.29
C LEU A 97 -5.98 -16.71 0.17
N ALA A 98 -5.01 -15.83 0.39
CA ALA A 98 -3.99 -15.56 -0.61
C ALA A 98 -3.06 -16.75 -0.84
N GLU A 99 -2.68 -17.50 0.19
CA GLU A 99 -1.89 -18.75 0.07
C GLU A 99 -2.62 -19.81 -0.74
N LYS A 100 -3.95 -19.93 -0.58
CA LYS A 100 -4.76 -20.92 -1.29
C LYS A 100 -5.05 -20.55 -2.73
N PHE A 101 -5.44 -19.30 -2.98
CA PHE A 101 -5.96 -18.86 -4.29
C PHE A 101 -4.92 -18.14 -5.15
N LEU A 102 -3.88 -17.58 -4.55
CA LEU A 102 -2.74 -16.91 -5.19
C LEU A 102 -3.09 -15.68 -6.03
N THR A 103 -4.29 -15.55 -6.55
CA THR A 103 -4.69 -14.43 -7.41
C THR A 103 -6.05 -13.86 -7.00
N MET A 104 -6.26 -12.57 -7.26
CA MET A 104 -7.54 -11.90 -7.06
C MET A 104 -8.65 -12.51 -7.96
N ASP A 105 -8.29 -12.92 -9.17
CA ASP A 105 -9.26 -13.54 -10.10
C ASP A 105 -9.71 -14.91 -9.60
N ALA A 106 -8.81 -15.72 -9.05
CA ALA A 106 -9.17 -17.00 -8.44
C ALA A 106 -10.07 -16.81 -7.22
N LEU A 107 -9.79 -15.83 -6.36
CA LEU A 107 -10.66 -15.47 -5.24
C LEU A 107 -12.05 -15.02 -5.71
N ARG A 108 -12.12 -14.23 -6.77
CA ARG A 108 -13.36 -13.76 -7.35
C ARG A 108 -14.18 -14.90 -7.98
N ALA A 109 -13.52 -15.90 -8.55
CA ALA A 109 -14.18 -17.04 -9.19
C ALA A 109 -14.66 -18.11 -8.19
N ALA A 110 -14.05 -18.19 -7.00
CA ALA A 110 -14.31 -19.22 -6.01
C ALA A 110 -15.73 -19.13 -5.43
N SER A 111 -16.35 -20.30 -5.16
CA SER A 111 -17.64 -20.39 -4.48
C SER A 111 -17.51 -20.12 -2.97
N VAL A 112 -18.66 -19.93 -2.29
CA VAL A 112 -18.67 -19.76 -0.82
C VAL A 112 -18.10 -21.00 -0.14
N GLU A 113 -18.40 -22.18 -0.65
CA GLU A 113 -17.92 -23.47 -0.13
C GLU A 113 -16.41 -23.59 -0.24
N GLU A 114 -15.84 -23.25 -1.39
CA GLU A 114 -14.40 -23.25 -1.62
C GLU A 114 -13.66 -22.25 -0.73
N LEU A 115 -14.20 -21.04 -0.57
CA LEU A 115 -13.66 -20.03 0.33
C LEU A 115 -13.72 -20.48 1.79
N SER A 116 -14.85 -21.06 2.21
CA SER A 116 -15.07 -21.51 3.60
C SER A 116 -14.28 -22.77 3.97
N ALA A 117 -13.83 -23.54 2.99
CA ALA A 117 -12.96 -24.71 3.19
C ALA A 117 -11.51 -24.33 3.55
N VAL A 118 -11.13 -23.07 3.42
CA VAL A 118 -9.80 -22.59 3.83
C VAL A 118 -9.70 -22.52 5.34
N GLU A 119 -8.64 -23.09 5.91
CA GLU A 119 -8.42 -23.06 7.36
C GLU A 119 -8.39 -21.61 7.90
N GLY A 120 -9.17 -21.34 8.93
CA GLY A 120 -9.30 -20.00 9.49
C GLY A 120 -10.27 -19.07 8.73
N VAL A 121 -10.93 -19.57 7.67
CA VAL A 121 -11.94 -18.85 6.91
C VAL A 121 -13.29 -19.57 7.10
N GLY A 122 -14.13 -19.03 7.98
CA GLY A 122 -15.48 -19.58 8.19
C GLY A 122 -16.46 -19.16 7.10
N GLU A 123 -17.64 -19.77 7.10
CA GLU A 123 -18.73 -19.51 6.14
C GLU A 123 -19.12 -18.03 6.07
N GLU A 124 -19.12 -17.33 7.21
CA GLU A 124 -19.42 -15.89 7.27
C GLU A 124 -18.40 -15.03 6.50
N ILE A 125 -17.12 -15.39 6.58
CA ILE A 125 -16.06 -14.73 5.82
C ILE A 125 -16.21 -15.02 4.32
N GLY A 126 -16.47 -16.28 3.97
CA GLY A 126 -16.71 -16.70 2.59
C GLY A 126 -17.88 -15.95 1.95
N ARG A 127 -19.02 -15.85 2.66
CA ARG A 127 -20.18 -15.04 2.22
C ARG A 127 -19.83 -13.56 2.08
N SER A 128 -19.19 -12.96 3.08
CA SER A 128 -18.81 -11.55 3.03
C SER A 128 -17.91 -11.23 1.84
N LEU A 129 -17.00 -12.14 1.50
CA LEU A 129 -16.13 -11.99 0.34
C LEU A 129 -16.92 -12.08 -0.97
N ARG A 130 -17.84 -13.05 -1.11
CA ARG A 130 -18.70 -13.19 -2.29
C ARG A 130 -19.60 -11.96 -2.47
N ASP A 131 -20.27 -11.53 -1.41
CA ASP A 131 -21.15 -10.35 -1.44
C ASP A 131 -20.36 -9.10 -1.85
N TRP A 132 -19.12 -8.96 -1.36
CA TRP A 132 -18.26 -7.84 -1.73
C TRP A 132 -17.98 -7.81 -3.24
N PHE A 133 -17.76 -8.94 -3.89
CA PHE A 133 -17.53 -9.03 -5.33
C PHE A 133 -18.81 -8.87 -6.19
N THR A 134 -20.00 -8.79 -5.60
CA THR A 134 -21.24 -8.50 -6.34
C THR A 134 -21.51 -7.01 -6.51
N VAL A 135 -20.77 -6.14 -5.85
CA VAL A 135 -21.00 -4.71 -5.85
C VAL A 135 -20.18 -4.04 -6.95
N ASP A 136 -20.83 -3.39 -7.90
CA ASP A 136 -20.20 -2.84 -9.11
C ASP A 136 -19.03 -1.89 -8.82
N TRP A 137 -19.21 -0.93 -7.88
CA TRP A 137 -18.14 0.01 -7.57
C TRP A 137 -16.91 -0.64 -6.89
N HIS A 138 -17.09 -1.80 -6.23
CA HIS A 138 -15.96 -2.59 -5.71
C HIS A 138 -15.12 -3.15 -6.86
N LEU A 139 -15.80 -3.66 -7.89
CA LEU A 139 -15.12 -4.17 -9.09
C LEU A 139 -14.39 -3.04 -9.83
N GLU A 140 -15.01 -1.86 -9.94
CA GLU A 140 -14.35 -0.68 -10.51
C GLU A 140 -13.08 -0.29 -9.74
N VAL A 141 -13.09 -0.40 -8.40
CA VAL A 141 -11.90 -0.15 -7.57
C VAL A 141 -10.80 -1.17 -7.88
N LEU A 142 -11.14 -2.46 -7.97
CA LEU A 142 -10.16 -3.51 -8.32
C LEU A 142 -9.53 -3.27 -9.68
N GLU A 143 -10.35 -2.98 -10.69
CA GLU A 143 -9.88 -2.67 -12.03
C GLU A 143 -9.01 -1.40 -12.06
N ALA A 144 -9.40 -0.36 -11.31
CA ALA A 144 -8.61 0.86 -11.20
C ALA A 144 -7.26 0.60 -10.53
N TRP A 145 -7.20 -0.25 -9.51
CA TRP A 145 -5.97 -0.64 -8.84
C TRP A 145 -5.08 -1.49 -9.75
N ALA A 146 -5.66 -2.46 -10.47
CA ALA A 146 -4.93 -3.28 -11.45
C ALA A 146 -4.32 -2.40 -12.56
N ARG A 147 -5.10 -1.47 -13.14
CA ARG A 147 -4.60 -0.49 -14.12
C ARG A 147 -3.51 0.43 -13.55
N ALA A 148 -3.55 0.73 -12.26
CA ALA A 148 -2.52 1.51 -11.57
C ALA A 148 -1.24 0.71 -11.27
N GLY A 149 -1.21 -0.58 -11.57
CA GLY A 149 -0.07 -1.46 -11.34
C GLY A 149 0.00 -2.06 -9.94
N VAL A 150 -1.12 -2.13 -9.21
CA VAL A 150 -1.18 -2.87 -7.93
C VAL A 150 -1.08 -4.36 -8.22
N ARG A 151 -0.25 -5.05 -7.44
CA ARG A 151 -0.03 -6.49 -7.54
C ARG A 151 -1.31 -7.26 -7.16
N MET A 152 -1.92 -7.96 -8.10
CA MET A 152 -3.16 -8.71 -7.92
C MET A 152 -2.94 -10.22 -7.83
N ALA A 153 -1.69 -10.66 -7.80
CA ALA A 153 -1.32 -12.07 -7.72
C ALA A 153 -0.02 -12.22 -6.93
N ASP A 154 0.06 -13.29 -6.17
CA ASP A 154 1.29 -13.76 -5.56
C ASP A 154 1.81 -14.99 -6.31
N GLU A 155 3.10 -15.22 -6.24
CA GLU A 155 3.70 -16.45 -6.73
C GLU A 155 3.36 -17.58 -5.75
N ALA A 156 3.19 -18.81 -6.27
CA ALA A 156 3.05 -19.96 -5.41
C ALA A 156 4.28 -20.01 -4.47
N PRO A 157 4.09 -20.29 -3.18
CA PRO A 157 5.22 -20.45 -2.28
C PRO A 157 6.18 -21.49 -2.88
N GLU A 158 7.48 -21.16 -2.88
CA GLU A 158 8.48 -22.14 -3.29
C GLU A 158 8.26 -23.43 -2.50
N PRO A 159 8.41 -24.61 -3.15
CA PRO A 159 8.21 -25.87 -2.47
C PRO A 159 9.04 -25.87 -1.18
N ALA A 160 8.41 -26.29 -0.09
CA ALA A 160 9.04 -26.35 1.21
C ALA A 160 10.38 -27.09 1.06
N SER A 161 11.47 -26.41 1.36
CA SER A 161 12.81 -27.01 1.33
C SER A 161 13.20 -27.34 2.76
N ASP A 162 13.91 -28.48 2.94
CA ASP A 162 14.37 -28.90 4.26
C ASP A 162 15.76 -28.37 4.63
N VAL A 163 16.20 -27.29 3.94
CA VAL A 163 17.55 -26.70 4.16
C VAL A 163 17.78 -26.26 5.60
N LEU A 164 16.70 -25.85 6.30
CA LEU A 164 16.76 -25.46 7.71
C LEU A 164 16.15 -26.52 8.64
N ALA A 165 15.94 -27.75 8.16
CA ALA A 165 15.38 -28.82 8.97
C ALA A 165 16.22 -29.08 10.22
N GLY A 166 15.56 -29.16 11.38
CA GLY A 166 16.23 -29.38 12.67
C GLY A 166 16.85 -28.14 13.29
N LEU A 167 16.86 -27.01 12.61
CA LEU A 167 17.35 -25.73 13.16
C LEU A 167 16.24 -24.95 13.84
N THR A 168 16.54 -24.41 15.02
CA THR A 168 15.70 -23.39 15.68
C THR A 168 16.36 -22.03 15.52
N ILE A 169 15.68 -21.11 14.85
CA ILE A 169 16.27 -19.81 14.47
C ILE A 169 15.50 -18.70 15.18
N VAL A 170 16.24 -17.76 15.78
CA VAL A 170 15.70 -16.53 16.38
C VAL A 170 16.10 -15.36 15.50
N VAL A 171 15.11 -14.61 15.06
CA VAL A 171 15.35 -13.36 14.33
C VAL A 171 15.23 -12.18 15.27
N SER A 172 16.31 -11.42 15.43
CA SER A 172 16.34 -10.19 16.22
C SER A 172 16.88 -9.03 15.38
N GLY A 173 16.28 -7.84 15.56
CA GLY A 173 16.67 -6.64 14.82
C GLY A 173 15.98 -6.49 13.46
N ALA A 174 16.48 -5.53 12.65
CA ALA A 174 15.99 -5.29 11.29
C ALA A 174 16.73 -6.20 10.30
N MET A 175 15.97 -6.91 9.47
CA MET A 175 16.51 -7.76 8.41
C MET A 175 16.17 -7.15 7.05
N PRO A 176 17.15 -6.86 6.19
CA PRO A 176 16.88 -6.35 4.85
C PRO A 176 16.02 -7.34 4.05
N GLY A 177 14.91 -6.85 3.48
CA GLY A 177 14.01 -7.66 2.63
C GLY A 177 12.93 -8.46 3.38
N TYR A 178 12.95 -8.50 4.71
CA TYR A 178 11.94 -9.20 5.50
C TYR A 178 11.42 -8.32 6.63
N ASP A 179 10.11 -8.32 6.83
CA ASP A 179 9.53 -7.93 8.11
C ASP A 179 9.59 -9.10 9.10
N ARG A 180 9.17 -8.89 10.34
CA ARG A 180 9.29 -9.89 11.40
C ARG A 180 8.50 -11.17 11.13
N GLU A 181 7.35 -11.05 10.51
CA GLU A 181 6.50 -12.20 10.16
C GLU A 181 7.02 -12.89 8.90
N GLY A 182 7.44 -12.16 7.88
CA GLY A 182 8.05 -12.72 6.68
C GLY A 182 9.36 -13.47 6.96
N ALA A 183 10.13 -13.03 7.95
CA ALA A 183 11.32 -13.77 8.39
C ALA A 183 10.98 -15.11 9.05
N LYS A 184 9.91 -15.15 9.87
CA LYS A 184 9.44 -16.41 10.47
C LYS A 184 8.94 -17.37 9.38
N GLU A 185 8.17 -16.84 8.44
CA GLU A 185 7.64 -17.62 7.32
C GLU A 185 8.76 -18.20 6.44
N ALA A 186 9.78 -17.39 6.13
CA ALA A 186 10.96 -17.84 5.40
C ALA A 186 11.73 -18.98 6.11
N ILE A 187 11.73 -18.98 7.44
CA ILE A 187 12.35 -20.06 8.24
C ILE A 187 11.49 -21.32 8.19
N THR A 188 10.18 -21.19 8.40
CA THR A 188 9.27 -22.35 8.45
C THR A 188 9.08 -23.00 7.09
N SER A 189 9.01 -22.21 6.00
CA SER A 189 8.95 -22.72 4.62
C SER A 189 10.20 -23.51 4.21
N ARG A 190 11.31 -23.32 4.92
CA ARG A 190 12.57 -24.04 4.72
C ARG A 190 12.82 -25.16 5.74
N GLY A 191 11.76 -25.62 6.44
CA GLY A 191 11.83 -26.71 7.41
C GLY A 191 12.41 -26.32 8.77
N GLY A 192 12.73 -25.05 9.00
CA GLY A 192 13.25 -24.54 10.27
C GLY A 192 12.15 -24.21 11.28
N LYS A 193 12.51 -24.09 12.55
CA LYS A 193 11.63 -23.61 13.62
C LYS A 193 11.96 -22.18 14.00
N ALA A 194 11.02 -21.25 13.80
CA ALA A 194 11.17 -19.88 14.23
C ALA A 194 10.86 -19.74 15.73
N ALA A 195 11.78 -19.21 16.53
CA ALA A 195 11.59 -18.95 17.96
C ALA A 195 11.63 -17.44 18.26
N GLY A 196 10.84 -17.01 19.24
CA GLY A 196 10.73 -15.60 19.63
C GLY A 196 11.86 -15.11 20.55
N SER A 197 12.61 -16.02 21.17
CA SER A 197 13.72 -15.71 22.08
C SER A 197 14.76 -16.81 22.09
N VAL A 198 15.99 -16.43 22.35
CA VAL A 198 17.11 -17.38 22.52
C VAL A 198 16.95 -18.09 23.87
N SER A 199 17.01 -19.42 23.86
CA SER A 199 17.02 -20.27 25.06
C SER A 199 18.18 -21.26 25.00
N LYS A 200 18.44 -21.98 26.10
CA LYS A 200 19.49 -23.04 26.13
C LYS A 200 19.25 -24.20 25.13
N LYS A 201 18.10 -24.21 24.48
CA LYS A 201 17.69 -25.23 23.49
C LYS A 201 17.55 -24.64 22.07
N THR A 202 18.01 -23.41 21.86
CA THR A 202 17.96 -22.73 20.54
C THR A 202 19.28 -22.84 19.85
#